data_336d0a692d2e0d1c1678d87909c21af0
#
_entry.id   336d0a692d2e0d1c1678d87909c21af0
#
_cell.length_a   1.000
_cell.length_b   1.000
_cell.length_c   1.000
_cell.angle_alpha   90.00
_cell.angle_beta   90.00
_cell.angle_gamma   90.00
#
_symmetry.space_group_name_H-M   'P 1'
#
loop_
_entity.id
_entity.type
_entity.pdbx_description
1 polymer ?
#
loop_
_entity_poly.entity_id
_entity_poly.type
_entity_poly.pdbx_seq_one_letter_code
_entity_poly.pdbx_strand_id
1 'polypeptide(L)'
;EFDLVFIDADKVNYPTYQLIAFNMLKKGGIGVLDNMLWSGKVIDPCDKESIALRETAEIIRNDVRLSPLLLPLRDGVMIYQKMK
;
A
#
# COMPACT_ATOMS: atom_id res chain seq x y z
N GLU A 1 12.16 13.75 6.18
CA GLU A 1 11.51 12.47 6.54
C GLU A 1 10.20 12.72 7.26
N PHE A 2 9.26 11.81 7.07
CA PHE A 2 7.90 11.96 7.59
C PHE A 2 7.56 10.82 8.55
N ASP A 3 6.67 11.12 9.50
CA ASP A 3 6.14 10.13 10.44
C ASP A 3 5.00 9.33 9.82
N LEU A 4 4.29 9.91 8.86
CA LEU A 4 3.11 9.32 8.25
C LEU A 4 3.03 9.74 6.79
N VAL A 5 2.73 8.79 5.92
CA VAL A 5 2.41 9.04 4.52
C VAL A 5 1.09 8.36 4.21
N PHE A 6 0.15 9.09 3.61
CA PHE A 6 -1.14 8.56 3.21
C PHE A 6 -1.24 8.59 1.68
N ILE A 7 -1.59 7.45 1.09
CA ILE A 7 -1.71 7.31 -0.36
C ILE A 7 -3.18 7.08 -0.72
N ASP A 8 -3.75 8.03 -1.46
CA ASP A 8 -5.09 7.94 -2.01
C ASP A 8 -5.09 8.70 -3.34
N ALA A 9 -4.55 8.06 -4.35
CA ALA A 9 -4.30 8.68 -5.64
C ALA A 9 -4.70 7.73 -6.77
N ASP A 10 -4.18 7.95 -7.97
CA ASP A 10 -4.46 7.09 -9.11
C ASP A 10 -3.84 5.71 -8.89
N LYS A 11 -4.67 4.68 -9.02
CA LYS A 11 -4.34 3.32 -8.58
C LYS A 11 -3.26 2.67 -9.44
N VAL A 12 -3.20 2.99 -10.72
CA VAL A 12 -2.21 2.44 -11.63
C VAL A 12 -0.78 2.74 -11.17
N ASN A 13 -0.58 3.86 -10.47
CA ASN A 13 0.74 4.28 -10.01
C ASN A 13 1.03 3.94 -8.54
N TYR A 14 0.18 3.17 -7.88
CA TYR A 14 0.39 2.78 -6.49
C TYR A 14 1.75 2.11 -6.23
N PRO A 15 2.24 1.20 -7.10
CA PRO A 15 3.56 0.62 -6.87
C PRO A 15 4.66 1.67 -6.80
N THR A 16 4.61 2.69 -7.66
CA THR A 16 5.57 3.78 -7.67
C THR A 16 5.43 4.65 -6.43
N TYR A 17 4.19 5.01 -6.06
CA TYR A 17 3.93 5.81 -4.87
C TYR A 17 4.41 5.09 -3.61
N GLN A 18 4.28 3.77 -3.57
CA GLN A 18 4.75 2.99 -2.42
C GLN A 18 6.27 3.11 -2.26
N LEU A 19 7.02 3.04 -3.34
CA LEU A 19 8.48 3.20 -3.28
C LEU A 19 8.86 4.58 -2.78
N ILE A 20 8.19 5.61 -3.29
CA ILE A 20 8.44 6.99 -2.88
C ILE A 20 8.10 7.17 -1.40
N ALA A 21 6.94 6.66 -0.98
CA ALA A 21 6.47 6.76 0.40
C ALA A 21 7.46 6.08 1.36
N PHE A 22 7.92 4.89 1.00
CA PHE A 22 8.88 4.17 1.84
C PHE A 22 10.14 5.01 2.06
N ASN A 23 10.64 5.63 1.00
CA ASN A 23 11.86 6.43 1.09
C ASN A 23 11.65 7.72 1.87
N MET A 24 10.42 8.25 1.90
CA MET A 24 10.09 9.45 2.64
C MET A 24 9.84 9.20 4.13
N LEU A 25 9.47 7.98 4.49
CA LEU A 25 9.17 7.64 5.88
C LEU A 25 10.45 7.45 6.67
N LYS A 26 10.45 7.95 7.89
CA LYS A 26 11.51 7.61 8.83
C LYS A 26 11.26 6.22 9.39
N LYS A 27 12.29 5.62 9.96
CA LYS A 27 12.15 4.35 10.69
C LYS A 27 11.12 4.54 11.82
N GLY A 28 10.16 3.62 11.90
CA GLY A 28 9.04 3.72 12.82
C GLY A 28 7.84 4.45 12.25
N GLY A 29 7.99 5.06 11.08
CA GLY A 29 6.91 5.78 10.42
C GLY A 29 5.84 4.86 9.86
N ILE A 30 4.68 5.42 9.60
CA ILE A 30 3.49 4.67 9.18
C ILE A 30 3.11 5.05 7.75
N GLY A 31 2.89 4.04 6.92
CA GLY A 31 2.31 4.23 5.60
C GLY A 31 0.87 3.74 5.59
N VAL A 32 -0.02 4.47 4.95
CA VAL A 32 -1.43 4.13 4.84
C VAL A 32 -1.85 4.23 3.37
N LEU A 33 -2.43 3.15 2.84
CA LEU A 33 -2.91 3.10 1.46
C LEU A 33 -4.39 2.77 1.46
N ASP A 34 -5.19 3.63 0.84
CA ASP A 34 -6.62 3.43 0.73
C ASP A 34 -6.98 2.63 -0.53
N ASN A 35 -8.18 2.08 -0.56
CA ASN A 35 -8.75 1.37 -1.71
C ASN A 35 -8.00 0.11 -2.12
N MET A 36 -7.37 -0.58 -1.18
CA MET A 36 -6.52 -1.73 -1.50
C MET A 36 -7.29 -2.99 -1.89
N LEU A 37 -8.60 -3.05 -1.62
CA LEU A 37 -9.44 -4.16 -2.05
C LEU A 37 -10.09 -3.91 -3.41
N TRP A 38 -10.30 -2.65 -3.76
CA TRP A 38 -10.85 -2.21 -5.05
C TRP A 38 -12.12 -2.99 -5.40
N SER A 39 -13.11 -2.95 -4.50
CA SER A 39 -14.37 -3.70 -4.60
C SER A 39 -14.16 -5.21 -4.81
N GLY A 40 -13.09 -5.74 -4.22
CA GLY A 40 -12.76 -7.17 -4.32
C GLY A 40 -12.01 -7.56 -5.58
N LYS A 41 -11.76 -6.65 -6.50
CA LYS A 41 -11.10 -6.96 -7.77
C LYS A 41 -9.66 -7.45 -7.61
N VAL A 42 -9.02 -7.15 -6.47
CA VAL A 42 -7.64 -7.59 -6.23
C VAL A 42 -7.52 -9.10 -6.03
N ILE A 43 -8.63 -9.79 -5.77
CA ILE A 43 -8.65 -11.25 -5.62
C ILE A 43 -8.40 -11.92 -6.97
N ASP A 44 -9.00 -11.36 -8.03
CA ASP A 44 -8.83 -11.85 -9.40
C ASP A 44 -8.65 -10.64 -10.31
N PRO A 45 -7.47 -10.00 -10.26
CA PRO A 45 -7.26 -8.73 -10.94
C PRO A 45 -7.22 -8.89 -12.46
N CYS A 46 -8.00 -8.05 -13.16
CA CYS A 46 -8.09 -8.11 -14.62
C CYS A 46 -7.93 -6.75 -15.29
N ASP A 47 -8.05 -5.64 -14.57
CA ASP A 47 -7.84 -4.30 -15.12
C ASP A 47 -6.54 -3.70 -14.58
N LYS A 48 -6.11 -2.59 -15.17
CA LYS A 48 -4.83 -1.97 -14.80
C LYS A 48 -4.79 -1.56 -13.34
N GLU A 49 -5.89 -1.03 -12.82
CA GLU A 49 -5.97 -0.58 -11.44
C GLU A 49 -5.87 -1.74 -10.46
N SER A 50 -6.65 -2.81 -10.69
CA SER A 50 -6.64 -3.96 -9.78
C SER A 50 -5.31 -4.71 -9.83
N ILE A 51 -4.70 -4.78 -11.00
CA ILE A 51 -3.36 -5.39 -11.15
C ILE A 51 -2.33 -4.59 -10.36
N ALA A 52 -2.36 -3.26 -10.48
CA ALA A 52 -1.42 -2.41 -9.76
C ALA A 52 -1.61 -2.50 -8.25
N LEU A 53 -2.85 -2.55 -7.77
CA LEU A 53 -3.14 -2.69 -6.34
C LEU A 53 -2.68 -4.05 -5.80
N ARG A 54 -2.90 -5.13 -6.55
CA ARG A 54 -2.42 -6.45 -6.18
C ARG A 54 -0.89 -6.49 -6.12
N GLU A 55 -0.24 -5.90 -7.11
CA GLU A 55 1.21 -5.79 -7.15
C GLU A 55 1.73 -5.01 -5.95
N THR A 56 1.09 -3.90 -5.61
CA THR A 56 1.47 -3.09 -4.45
C THR A 56 1.35 -3.89 -3.16
N ALA A 57 0.25 -4.64 -2.99
CA ALA A 57 0.05 -5.47 -1.81
C ALA A 57 1.15 -6.54 -1.69
N GLU A 58 1.54 -7.13 -2.81
CA GLU A 58 2.60 -8.13 -2.81
C GLU A 58 3.97 -7.54 -2.47
N ILE A 59 4.25 -6.34 -2.98
CA ILE A 59 5.48 -5.61 -2.65
C ILE A 59 5.54 -5.36 -1.13
N ILE A 60 4.46 -4.86 -0.56
CA ILE A 60 4.41 -4.56 0.88
C ILE A 60 4.54 -5.83 1.71
N ARG A 61 3.78 -6.86 1.35
CA ARG A 61 3.76 -8.10 2.12
C ARG A 61 5.12 -8.81 2.11
N ASN A 62 5.84 -8.72 1.01
CA ASN A 62 7.13 -9.40 0.85
C ASN A 62 8.31 -8.56 1.31
N ASP A 63 8.09 -7.32 1.72
CA ASP A 63 9.17 -6.45 2.17
C ASP A 63 9.41 -6.68 3.66
N VAL A 64 10.54 -7.31 3.99
CA VAL A 64 10.89 -7.65 5.38
C VAL A 64 11.12 -6.42 6.27
N ARG A 65 11.26 -5.24 5.68
CA ARG A 65 11.44 -3.99 6.42
C ARG A 65 10.14 -3.40 6.91
N LEU A 66 9.01 -3.97 6.49
CA LEU A 66 7.67 -3.47 6.80
C LEU A 66 6.91 -4.46 7.65
N SER A 67 6.03 -3.92 8.51
CA SER A 67 5.06 -4.72 9.26
C SER A 67 3.66 -4.31 8.79
N PRO A 68 3.05 -5.05 7.85
CA PRO A 68 1.78 -4.65 7.26
C PRO A 68 0.57 -5.23 7.98
N LEU A 69 -0.56 -4.52 7.84
CA LEU A 69 -1.87 -4.96 8.30
C LEU A 69 -2.92 -4.44 7.33
N LEU A 70 -3.76 -5.32 6.81
CA LEU A 70 -4.87 -4.93 5.96
C LEU A 70 -6.14 -4.88 6.79
N LEU A 71 -6.78 -3.73 6.84
CA LEU A 71 -8.05 -3.53 7.53
C LEU A 71 -9.18 -3.58 6.50
N PRO A 72 -10.19 -4.44 6.69
CA PRO A 72 -11.31 -4.54 5.74
C PRO A 72 -12.35 -3.43 6.00
N LEU A 73 -11.89 -2.21 6.10
CA LEU A 73 -12.74 -1.03 6.29
C LEU A 73 -13.01 -0.42 4.92
N ARG A 74 -14.30 -0.20 4.60
CA ARG A 74 -14.70 0.38 3.31
C ARG A 74 -14.12 -0.45 2.16
N ASP A 75 -13.25 0.14 1.34
CA ASP A 75 -12.63 -0.52 0.19
C ASP A 75 -11.22 -1.07 0.52
N GLY A 76 -10.97 -1.31 1.80
CA GLY A 76 -9.70 -1.87 2.27
C GLY A 76 -8.63 -0.82 2.51
N VAL A 77 -8.10 -0.80 3.73
CA VAL A 77 -7.02 0.12 4.11
C VAL A 77 -5.81 -0.71 4.49
N MET A 78 -4.72 -0.54 3.77
CA MET A 78 -3.44 -1.16 4.12
C MET A 78 -2.65 -0.18 4.99
N ILE A 79 -2.22 -0.66 6.15
CA ILE A 79 -1.36 0.12 7.05
C ILE A 79 -0.09 -0.68 7.26
N TYR A 80 1.05 -0.02 7.19
CA TYR A 80 2.31 -0.68 7.52
C TYR A 80 3.19 0.24 8.35
N GLN A 81 4.04 -0.36 9.15
CA GLN A 81 5.07 0.37 9.87
C GLN A 81 6.44 0.06 9.27
N LYS A 82 7.23 1.09 9.05
CA LYS A 82 8.60 0.94 8.55
C LYS A 82 9.49 0.57 9.73
N MET A 83 9.97 -0.68 9.73
CA MET A 83 10.72 -1.24 10.84
C MET A 83 12.23 -1.03 10.71
N LYS A 84 12.71 -0.87 9.48
CA LYS A 84 14.15 -0.73 9.25
C LYS A 84 14.51 0.38 8.29
#